data_70ba562f1b03dc29176cc2752d391d16
#
_entry.id   70ba562f1b03dc29176cc2752d391d16
#
_cell.length_a   1.000
_cell.length_b   1.000
_cell.length_c   1.000
_cell.angle_alpha   90.00
_cell.angle_beta   90.00
_cell.angle_gamma   90.00
#
_symmetry.space_group_name_H-M   'P 1'
#
loop_
_entity.id
_entity.type
_entity.pdbx_description
1 polymer ?
#
loop_
_entity_poly.entity_id
_entity_poly.type
_entity_poly.pdbx_seq_one_letter_code
_entity_poly.pdbx_strand_id
1 'polypeptide(L)'
;MNTLDPTAAIAPLRPWYIGLLLGASGWLAGGFLQVFVAMLFHPDSAGAAAVSGTVLLAAAWGLFKADRDGAFTAQLALALSFAGQCLVLFAMVEHQPALAFVAGAAFVLQALMLLLMPNRLHRLMSTLFALIAWALVWRFGLFGEPSWSSTNGNAASLPAALVGWLITWLPVAAAVWFLIRHEPAWIARGWAPVLRPALTGLVVGIAFATLISYPLESFRWWGSAPVRTDWLALWPLLSAGAALAAVAASFALGSRALMGACIVAVLLHVLHFYYALGTSLLLKSLLMLLMGAALLFAARWLAAGPEGVTP
;
A
#
# COMPACT_ATOMS: atom_id res chain seq x y z
N MET A 1 16.27 37.68 -25.84
CA MET A 1 16.81 38.23 -24.60
C MET A 1 15.64 38.31 -23.62
N ASN A 2 15.37 37.22 -22.85
CA ASN A 2 14.27 37.20 -21.86
C ASN A 2 14.83 37.90 -20.61
N THR A 3 14.35 39.10 -20.33
CA THR A 3 14.55 39.78 -19.07
C THR A 3 13.80 38.98 -18.00
N LEU A 4 14.59 38.28 -17.17
CA LEU A 4 14.06 37.66 -15.95
C LEU A 4 13.50 38.79 -15.09
N ASP A 5 12.22 38.77 -14.81
CA ASP A 5 11.54 39.71 -13.92
C ASP A 5 12.14 39.57 -12.50
N PRO A 6 12.91 40.51 -11.99
CA PRO A 6 13.55 40.40 -10.68
C PRO A 6 12.55 40.50 -9.51
N THR A 7 11.27 40.69 -9.79
CA THR A 7 10.19 40.83 -8.79
C THR A 7 9.38 39.57 -8.59
N ALA A 8 9.75 38.42 -9.18
CA ALA A 8 9.15 37.14 -8.84
C ALA A 8 9.47 36.86 -7.36
N ALA A 9 8.61 37.35 -6.47
CA ALA A 9 8.72 37.15 -5.03
C ALA A 9 8.84 35.66 -4.75
N ILE A 10 10.01 35.21 -4.32
CA ILE A 10 10.24 33.85 -3.85
C ILE A 10 9.26 33.64 -2.69
N ALA A 11 8.17 32.91 -2.95
CA ALA A 11 7.21 32.59 -1.91
C ALA A 11 7.97 31.97 -0.73
N PRO A 12 7.85 32.52 0.48
CA PRO A 12 8.62 32.06 1.62
C PRO A 12 8.37 30.56 1.82
N LEU A 13 9.44 29.77 1.83
CA LEU A 13 9.36 28.32 2.08
C LEU A 13 8.70 28.13 3.44
N ARG A 14 7.46 27.64 3.44
CA ARG A 14 6.75 27.32 4.68
C ARG A 14 7.55 26.29 5.46
N PRO A 15 7.86 26.52 6.75
CA PRO A 15 8.52 25.54 7.58
C PRO A 15 7.73 24.22 7.60
N TRP A 16 8.42 23.09 7.58
CA TRP A 16 7.79 21.75 7.49
C TRP A 16 6.77 21.47 8.62
N TYR A 17 7.03 21.99 9.82
CA TYR A 17 6.14 21.83 10.98
C TYR A 17 4.78 22.53 10.80
N ILE A 18 4.72 23.64 10.08
CA ILE A 18 3.45 24.31 9.73
C ILE A 18 2.64 23.39 8.80
N GLY A 19 3.27 22.74 7.83
CA GLY A 19 2.61 21.76 6.96
C GLY A 19 2.07 20.56 7.75
N LEU A 20 2.81 20.08 8.73
CA LEU A 20 2.40 18.99 9.61
C LEU A 20 1.22 19.41 10.51
N LEU A 21 1.26 20.60 11.10
CA LEU A 21 0.20 21.12 11.95
C LEU A 21 -1.10 21.34 11.17
N LEU A 22 -1.02 21.94 9.98
CA LEU A 22 -2.16 22.09 9.08
C LEU A 22 -2.72 20.75 8.63
N GLY A 23 -1.84 19.77 8.37
CA GLY A 23 -2.25 18.41 8.06
C GLY A 23 -3.03 17.76 9.20
N ALA A 24 -2.48 17.81 10.42
CA ALA A 24 -3.14 17.25 11.61
C ALA A 24 -4.49 17.94 11.89
N SER A 25 -4.56 19.27 11.75
CA SER A 25 -5.82 20.01 11.93
C SER A 25 -6.86 19.63 10.87
N GLY A 26 -6.45 19.33 9.62
CA GLY A 26 -7.33 18.84 8.57
C GLY A 26 -7.95 17.47 8.91
N TRP A 27 -7.17 16.55 9.48
CA TRP A 27 -7.67 15.26 9.96
C TRP A 27 -8.62 15.41 11.16
N LEU A 28 -8.30 16.27 12.13
CA LEU A 28 -9.17 16.56 13.27
C LEU A 28 -10.52 17.15 12.81
N ALA A 29 -10.48 18.16 11.93
CA ALA A 29 -11.68 18.75 11.36
C ALA A 29 -12.51 17.71 10.57
N GLY A 30 -11.84 16.82 9.81
CA GLY A 30 -12.48 15.70 9.13
C GLY A 30 -13.17 14.75 10.10
N GLY A 31 -12.51 14.40 11.22
CA GLY A 31 -13.09 13.57 12.28
C GLY A 31 -14.34 14.18 12.91
N PHE A 32 -14.30 15.47 13.28
CA PHE A 32 -15.48 16.17 13.79
C PHE A 32 -16.62 16.23 12.78
N LEU A 33 -16.30 16.48 11.52
CA LEU A 33 -17.32 16.50 10.47
C LEU A 33 -17.94 15.11 10.25
N GLN A 34 -17.17 14.03 10.37
CA GLN A 34 -17.69 12.66 10.32
C GLN A 34 -18.65 12.37 11.47
N VAL A 35 -18.30 12.75 12.70
CA VAL A 35 -19.19 12.63 13.86
C VAL A 35 -20.48 13.43 13.64
N PHE A 36 -20.37 14.65 13.13
CA PHE A 36 -21.53 15.48 12.80
C PHE A 36 -22.42 14.82 11.72
N VAL A 37 -21.83 14.30 10.65
CA VAL A 37 -22.56 13.58 9.60
C VAL A 37 -23.23 12.33 10.14
N ALA A 38 -22.55 11.56 11.01
CA ALA A 38 -23.13 10.39 11.67
C ALA A 38 -24.32 10.76 12.57
N MET A 39 -24.23 11.85 13.32
CA MET A 39 -25.32 12.33 14.15
C MET A 39 -26.51 12.87 13.35
N LEU A 40 -26.27 13.50 12.20
CA LEU A 40 -27.30 14.12 11.38
C LEU A 40 -28.05 13.11 10.53
N PHE A 41 -27.32 12.19 9.89
CA PHE A 41 -27.89 11.26 8.91
C PHE A 41 -28.19 9.87 9.48
N HIS A 42 -27.72 9.57 10.69
CA HIS A 42 -27.90 8.27 11.36
C HIS A 42 -27.73 7.11 10.34
N PRO A 43 -26.53 6.83 9.84
CA PRO A 43 -26.31 5.86 8.77
C PRO A 43 -26.45 4.40 9.30
N ASP A 44 -27.60 4.13 9.94
CA ASP A 44 -27.92 2.84 10.58
C ASP A 44 -28.41 1.80 9.57
N SER A 45 -28.58 2.19 8.31
CA SER A 45 -28.96 1.31 7.22
C SER A 45 -27.97 1.39 6.06
N ALA A 46 -27.87 0.30 5.28
CA ALA A 46 -27.04 0.25 4.07
C ALA A 46 -27.31 1.43 3.12
N GLY A 47 -28.59 1.78 2.94
CA GLY A 47 -28.98 2.89 2.07
C GLY A 47 -28.48 4.24 2.60
N ALA A 48 -28.67 4.52 3.89
CA ALA A 48 -28.21 5.77 4.50
C ALA A 48 -26.67 5.86 4.49
N ALA A 49 -25.97 4.76 4.78
CA ALA A 49 -24.52 4.70 4.71
C ALA A 49 -23.98 4.93 3.29
N ALA A 50 -24.60 4.31 2.27
CA ALA A 50 -24.22 4.49 0.87
C ALA A 50 -24.41 5.94 0.41
N VAL A 51 -25.55 6.57 0.74
CA VAL A 51 -25.82 7.97 0.39
C VAL A 51 -24.84 8.89 1.10
N SER A 52 -24.66 8.77 2.43
CA SER A 52 -23.74 9.59 3.21
C SER A 52 -22.29 9.43 2.72
N GLY A 53 -21.87 8.20 2.43
CA GLY A 53 -20.55 7.91 1.88
C GLY A 53 -20.33 8.59 0.52
N THR A 54 -21.33 8.52 -0.37
CA THR A 54 -21.26 9.16 -1.69
C THR A 54 -21.19 10.69 -1.59
N VAL A 55 -21.97 11.30 -0.67
CA VAL A 55 -21.93 12.74 -0.41
C VAL A 55 -20.55 13.17 0.10
N LEU A 56 -19.94 12.41 1.03
CA LEU A 56 -18.59 12.69 1.52
C LEU A 56 -17.53 12.58 0.41
N LEU A 57 -17.65 11.58 -0.47
CA LEU A 57 -16.75 11.43 -1.63
C LEU A 57 -16.89 12.60 -2.61
N ALA A 58 -18.12 13.06 -2.90
CA ALA A 58 -18.37 14.21 -3.74
C ALA A 58 -17.82 15.51 -3.12
N ALA A 59 -18.00 15.70 -1.79
CA ALA A 59 -17.45 16.83 -1.06
C ALA A 59 -15.91 16.83 -1.10
N ALA A 60 -15.29 15.68 -0.88
CA ALA A 60 -13.84 15.51 -0.97
C ALA A 60 -13.30 15.87 -2.36
N TRP A 61 -13.96 15.39 -3.40
CA TRP A 61 -13.61 15.71 -4.78
C TRP A 61 -13.74 17.22 -5.07
N GLY A 62 -14.82 17.85 -4.58
CA GLY A 62 -15.03 19.29 -4.71
C GLY A 62 -13.93 20.10 -4.01
N LEU A 63 -13.56 19.73 -2.79
CA LEU A 63 -12.47 20.36 -2.03
C LEU A 63 -11.11 20.24 -2.74
N PHE A 64 -10.76 19.07 -3.29
CA PHE A 64 -9.55 18.89 -4.08
C PHE A 64 -9.52 19.73 -5.35
N LYS A 65 -10.68 20.05 -5.93
CA LYS A 65 -10.79 20.92 -7.11
C LYS A 65 -10.72 22.40 -6.76
N ALA A 66 -11.34 22.79 -5.65
CA ALA A 66 -11.44 24.18 -5.20
C ALA A 66 -10.09 24.71 -4.70
N ASP A 67 -9.34 23.92 -3.92
CA ASP A 67 -8.06 24.32 -3.34
C ASP A 67 -7.01 23.24 -3.58
N ARG A 68 -6.17 23.43 -4.59
CA ARG A 68 -5.15 22.46 -5.00
C ARG A 68 -3.89 22.53 -4.14
N ASP A 69 -3.63 23.67 -3.52
CA ASP A 69 -2.35 23.98 -2.87
C ASP A 69 -2.47 24.09 -1.34
N GLY A 70 -3.69 24.10 -0.81
CA GLY A 70 -3.97 24.20 0.61
C GLY A 70 -3.65 22.91 1.37
N ALA A 71 -2.65 22.94 2.26
CA ALA A 71 -2.29 21.77 3.05
C ALA A 71 -3.45 21.30 3.96
N PHE A 72 -4.17 22.21 4.58
CA PHE A 72 -5.34 21.89 5.40
C PHE A 72 -6.46 21.26 4.57
N THR A 73 -6.84 21.93 3.49
CA THR A 73 -7.93 21.50 2.59
C THR A 73 -7.66 20.12 1.99
N ALA A 74 -6.40 19.87 1.59
CA ALA A 74 -6.00 18.57 1.06
C ALA A 74 -6.15 17.45 2.09
N GLN A 75 -5.78 17.68 3.35
CA GLN A 75 -5.90 16.69 4.42
C GLN A 75 -7.34 16.48 4.87
N LEU A 76 -8.12 17.55 4.94
CA LEU A 76 -9.56 17.47 5.17
C LEU A 76 -10.26 16.65 4.08
N ALA A 77 -9.95 16.92 2.81
CA ALA A 77 -10.51 16.18 1.68
C ALA A 77 -10.11 14.70 1.70
N LEU A 78 -8.86 14.38 2.12
CA LEU A 78 -8.41 13.00 2.32
C LEU A 78 -9.24 12.31 3.42
N ALA A 79 -9.41 12.95 4.57
CA ALA A 79 -10.18 12.40 5.68
C ALA A 79 -11.64 12.13 5.27
N LEU A 80 -12.28 13.07 4.59
CA LEU A 80 -13.65 12.91 4.08
C LEU A 80 -13.74 11.79 3.04
N SER A 81 -12.76 11.71 2.13
CA SER A 81 -12.75 10.66 1.13
C SER A 81 -12.64 9.27 1.75
N PHE A 82 -11.75 9.08 2.73
CA PHE A 82 -11.61 7.78 3.39
C PHE A 82 -12.86 7.42 4.21
N ALA A 83 -13.45 8.37 4.90
CA ALA A 83 -14.72 8.14 5.59
C ALA A 83 -15.84 7.75 4.61
N GLY A 84 -15.95 8.47 3.51
CA GLY A 84 -16.92 8.15 2.46
C GLY A 84 -16.73 6.73 1.91
N GLN A 85 -15.48 6.33 1.65
CA GLN A 85 -15.15 4.97 1.20
C GLN A 85 -15.51 3.93 2.25
N CYS A 86 -15.22 4.17 3.55
CA CYS A 86 -15.60 3.28 4.63
C CYS A 86 -17.12 3.09 4.72
N LEU A 87 -17.90 4.18 4.60
CA LEU A 87 -19.37 4.10 4.63
C LEU A 87 -19.94 3.33 3.42
N VAL A 88 -19.39 3.56 2.23
CA VAL A 88 -19.80 2.80 1.03
C VAL A 88 -19.52 1.31 1.19
N LEU A 89 -18.33 0.95 1.72
CA LEU A 89 -17.99 -0.45 1.98
C LEU A 89 -18.85 -1.04 3.12
N PHE A 90 -19.11 -0.29 4.17
CA PHE A 90 -19.99 -0.70 5.26
C PHE A 90 -21.41 -1.03 4.75
N ALA A 91 -21.97 -0.18 3.88
CA ALA A 91 -23.26 -0.42 3.25
C ALA A 91 -23.32 -1.76 2.48
N MET A 92 -22.19 -2.21 1.94
CA MET A 92 -22.11 -3.50 1.25
C MET A 92 -22.00 -4.67 2.24
N VAL A 93 -21.31 -4.49 3.37
CA VAL A 93 -21.13 -5.55 4.39
C VAL A 93 -22.41 -5.85 5.15
N GLU A 94 -23.32 -4.89 5.29
CA GLU A 94 -24.58 -5.07 6.02
C GLU A 94 -25.42 -6.25 5.47
N HIS A 95 -25.29 -6.56 4.19
CA HIS A 95 -25.95 -7.70 3.56
C HIS A 95 -25.23 -9.05 3.74
N GLN A 96 -24.19 -9.08 4.57
CA GLN A 96 -23.34 -10.24 4.88
C GLN A 96 -22.82 -11.01 3.64
N PRO A 97 -22.32 -10.32 2.62
CA PRO A 97 -21.71 -11.01 1.49
C PRO A 97 -20.37 -11.64 1.93
N ALA A 98 -19.88 -12.62 1.16
CA ALA A 98 -18.57 -13.19 1.35
C ALA A 98 -17.48 -12.08 1.40
N LEU A 99 -16.52 -12.17 2.32
CA LEU A 99 -15.46 -11.16 2.47
C LEU A 99 -14.62 -10.99 1.19
N ALA A 100 -14.48 -12.05 0.39
CA ALA A 100 -13.84 -11.95 -0.92
C ALA A 100 -14.58 -10.99 -1.87
N PHE A 101 -15.93 -10.97 -1.82
CA PHE A 101 -16.72 -10.02 -2.61
C PHE A 101 -16.52 -8.59 -2.11
N VAL A 102 -16.52 -8.36 -0.80
CA VAL A 102 -16.28 -7.03 -0.21
C VAL A 102 -14.88 -6.52 -0.59
N ALA A 103 -13.88 -7.40 -0.53
CA ALA A 103 -12.52 -7.07 -0.95
C ALA A 103 -12.45 -6.74 -2.45
N GLY A 104 -13.19 -7.48 -3.30
CA GLY A 104 -13.31 -7.19 -4.74
C GLY A 104 -13.97 -5.82 -5.00
N ALA A 105 -15.04 -5.52 -4.29
CA ALA A 105 -15.68 -4.21 -4.36
C ALA A 105 -14.76 -3.07 -3.89
N ALA A 106 -14.01 -3.29 -2.80
CA ALA A 106 -13.00 -2.36 -2.33
C ALA A 106 -11.90 -2.14 -3.38
N PHE A 107 -11.43 -3.19 -4.05
CA PHE A 107 -10.46 -3.07 -5.13
C PHE A 107 -10.99 -2.19 -6.28
N VAL A 108 -12.22 -2.44 -6.74
CA VAL A 108 -12.87 -1.65 -7.80
C VAL A 108 -13.04 -0.19 -7.35
N LEU A 109 -13.52 0.03 -6.12
CA LEU A 109 -13.67 1.38 -5.57
C LEU A 109 -12.34 2.13 -5.56
N GLN A 110 -11.26 1.50 -5.09
CA GLN A 110 -9.93 2.11 -5.06
C GLN A 110 -9.38 2.40 -6.46
N ALA A 111 -9.60 1.50 -7.41
CA ALA A 111 -9.23 1.72 -8.81
C ALA A 111 -9.97 2.93 -9.42
N LEU A 112 -11.26 3.09 -9.10
CA LEU A 112 -12.03 4.27 -9.49
C LEU A 112 -11.50 5.55 -8.82
N MET A 113 -11.20 5.50 -7.53
CA MET A 113 -10.67 6.65 -6.78
C MET A 113 -9.29 7.07 -7.31
N LEU A 114 -8.43 6.13 -7.71
CA LEU A 114 -7.15 6.42 -8.37
C LEU A 114 -7.33 7.27 -9.63
N LEU A 115 -8.37 7.01 -10.42
CA LEU A 115 -8.64 7.73 -11.66
C LEU A 115 -9.35 9.07 -11.42
N LEU A 116 -10.37 9.07 -10.56
CA LEU A 116 -11.27 10.20 -10.37
C LEU A 116 -10.68 11.31 -9.49
N MET A 117 -9.94 10.96 -8.45
CA MET A 117 -9.42 11.95 -7.49
C MET A 117 -8.21 12.68 -8.06
N PRO A 118 -8.18 14.03 -8.02
CA PRO A 118 -7.11 14.81 -8.66
C PRO A 118 -5.84 14.90 -7.82
N ASN A 119 -5.87 14.55 -6.53
CA ASN A 119 -4.75 14.69 -5.58
C ASN A 119 -3.76 13.53 -5.71
N ARG A 120 -2.45 13.84 -5.75
CA ARG A 120 -1.37 12.85 -5.91
C ARG A 120 -1.27 11.89 -4.72
N LEU A 121 -1.40 12.41 -3.49
CA LEU A 121 -1.34 11.58 -2.28
C LEU A 121 -2.54 10.64 -2.20
N HIS A 122 -3.72 11.13 -2.54
CA HIS A 122 -4.92 10.30 -2.63
C HIS A 122 -4.74 9.15 -3.61
N ARG A 123 -4.23 9.42 -4.82
CA ARG A 123 -3.95 8.40 -5.84
C ARG A 123 -2.97 7.34 -5.35
N LEU A 124 -1.90 7.76 -4.66
CA LEU A 124 -0.95 6.84 -4.06
C LEU A 124 -1.63 5.94 -3.00
N MET A 125 -2.40 6.53 -2.08
CA MET A 125 -3.14 5.78 -1.06
C MET A 125 -4.17 4.83 -1.68
N SER A 126 -4.91 5.29 -2.70
CA SER A 126 -5.86 4.44 -3.42
C SER A 126 -5.17 3.24 -4.07
N THR A 127 -3.97 3.43 -4.63
CA THR A 127 -3.20 2.30 -5.20
C THR A 127 -2.76 1.31 -4.12
N LEU A 128 -2.30 1.79 -2.97
CA LEU A 128 -1.95 0.93 -1.83
C LEU A 128 -3.16 0.15 -1.33
N PHE A 129 -4.29 0.81 -1.12
CA PHE A 129 -5.52 0.14 -0.68
C PHE A 129 -6.08 -0.81 -1.74
N ALA A 130 -5.94 -0.49 -3.04
CA ALA A 130 -6.27 -1.42 -4.11
C ALA A 130 -5.44 -2.71 -4.04
N LEU A 131 -4.12 -2.60 -3.77
CA LEU A 131 -3.27 -3.78 -3.62
C LEU A 131 -3.61 -4.60 -2.38
N ILE A 132 -3.93 -3.95 -1.26
CA ILE A 132 -4.39 -4.63 -0.05
C ILE A 132 -5.70 -5.38 -0.35
N ALA A 133 -6.65 -4.72 -0.97
CA ALA A 133 -7.92 -5.31 -1.36
C ALA A 133 -7.72 -6.49 -2.34
N TRP A 134 -6.85 -6.34 -3.33
CA TRP A 134 -6.46 -7.41 -4.26
C TRP A 134 -5.89 -8.63 -3.53
N ALA A 135 -4.95 -8.43 -2.60
CA ALA A 135 -4.38 -9.51 -1.82
C ALA A 135 -5.45 -10.21 -0.94
N LEU A 136 -6.40 -9.44 -0.37
CA LEU A 136 -7.50 -9.99 0.43
C LEU A 136 -8.50 -10.77 -0.42
N VAL A 137 -8.78 -10.36 -1.67
CA VAL A 137 -9.63 -11.13 -2.61
C VAL A 137 -9.07 -12.55 -2.76
N TRP A 138 -7.80 -12.66 -3.08
CA TRP A 138 -7.16 -13.97 -3.28
C TRP A 138 -7.03 -14.74 -1.98
N ARG A 139 -6.71 -14.07 -0.89
CA ARG A 139 -6.64 -14.69 0.42
C ARG A 139 -7.97 -15.32 0.83
N PHE A 140 -9.06 -14.55 0.80
CA PHE A 140 -10.37 -15.06 1.20
C PHE A 140 -10.95 -16.04 0.18
N GLY A 141 -10.68 -15.83 -1.11
CA GLY A 141 -11.14 -16.74 -2.16
C GLY A 141 -10.44 -18.10 -2.17
N LEU A 142 -9.14 -18.17 -1.85
CA LEU A 142 -8.37 -19.42 -1.89
C LEU A 142 -8.31 -20.14 -0.53
N PHE A 143 -8.26 -19.40 0.58
CA PHE A 143 -8.06 -19.95 1.93
C PHE A 143 -9.27 -19.82 2.83
N GLY A 144 -10.36 -19.24 2.32
CA GLY A 144 -11.60 -19.03 3.07
C GLY A 144 -11.53 -17.86 4.04
N GLU A 145 -12.65 -17.60 4.67
CA GLU A 145 -12.82 -16.50 5.61
C GLU A 145 -12.25 -16.87 6.98
N PRO A 146 -11.66 -15.89 7.71
CA PRO A 146 -11.21 -16.14 9.07
C PRO A 146 -12.42 -16.46 9.95
N SER A 147 -12.46 -17.65 10.54
CA SER A 147 -13.50 -17.98 11.50
C SER A 147 -13.03 -17.61 12.90
N TRP A 148 -13.79 -16.75 13.56
CA TRP A 148 -13.50 -16.30 14.94
C TRP A 148 -13.73 -17.40 15.97
N SER A 149 -14.42 -18.50 15.60
CA SER A 149 -14.85 -19.55 16.49
C SER A 149 -14.17 -20.91 16.26
N SER A 150 -13.48 -21.14 15.16
CA SER A 150 -12.86 -22.42 14.89
C SER A 150 -11.45 -22.51 15.46
N THR A 151 -11.26 -23.47 16.35
CA THR A 151 -9.93 -23.91 16.84
C THR A 151 -9.19 -24.75 15.78
N ASN A 152 -9.86 -25.17 14.73
CA ASN A 152 -9.38 -26.05 13.67
C ASN A 152 -9.43 -25.33 12.32
N GLY A 153 -8.62 -24.29 12.12
CA GLY A 153 -8.37 -23.76 10.79
C GLY A 153 -7.65 -24.84 9.96
N ASN A 154 -8.18 -25.16 8.77
CA ASN A 154 -7.44 -26.03 7.84
C ASN A 154 -6.16 -25.29 7.43
N ALA A 155 -5.03 -25.79 7.89
CA ALA A 155 -3.73 -25.29 7.45
C ALA A 155 -3.64 -25.43 5.95
N ALA A 156 -3.43 -24.32 5.24
CA ALA A 156 -3.18 -24.39 3.81
C ALA A 156 -1.91 -25.24 3.58
N SER A 157 -1.96 -26.17 2.63
CA SER A 157 -0.77 -26.90 2.25
C SER A 157 0.27 -25.93 1.67
N LEU A 158 1.56 -26.19 1.90
CA LEU A 158 2.64 -25.34 1.38
C LEU A 158 2.51 -25.06 -0.13
N PRO A 159 2.23 -26.07 -1.00
CA PRO A 159 2.02 -25.82 -2.42
C PRO A 159 0.86 -24.89 -2.72
N ALA A 160 -0.30 -25.06 -2.03
CA ALA A 160 -1.46 -24.18 -2.22
C ALA A 160 -1.14 -22.74 -1.82
N ALA A 161 -0.44 -22.56 -0.72
CA ALA A 161 -0.03 -21.25 -0.23
C ALA A 161 0.98 -20.57 -1.19
N LEU A 162 1.95 -21.29 -1.73
CA LEU A 162 2.90 -20.76 -2.73
C LEU A 162 2.18 -20.38 -4.03
N VAL A 163 1.28 -21.23 -4.52
CA VAL A 163 0.47 -20.93 -5.71
C VAL A 163 -0.40 -19.69 -5.46
N GLY A 164 -1.04 -19.59 -4.31
CA GLY A 164 -1.83 -18.42 -3.94
C GLY A 164 -0.99 -17.14 -3.88
N TRP A 165 0.22 -17.22 -3.34
CA TRP A 165 1.15 -16.08 -3.31
C TRP A 165 1.56 -15.66 -4.73
N LEU A 166 1.92 -16.61 -5.59
CA LEU A 166 2.28 -16.33 -6.98
C LEU A 166 1.12 -15.73 -7.78
N ILE A 167 -0.10 -16.28 -7.65
CA ILE A 167 -1.30 -15.75 -8.32
C ILE A 167 -1.57 -14.32 -7.86
N THR A 168 -1.34 -14.00 -6.60
CA THR A 168 -1.55 -12.66 -6.07
C THR A 168 -0.51 -11.67 -6.59
N TRP A 169 0.77 -12.01 -6.55
CA TRP A 169 1.84 -11.03 -6.73
C TRP A 169 2.49 -11.02 -8.11
N LEU A 170 2.47 -12.13 -8.84
CA LEU A 170 3.04 -12.19 -10.19
C LEU A 170 2.36 -11.22 -11.17
N PRO A 171 1.02 -11.13 -11.22
CA PRO A 171 0.33 -10.14 -12.07
C PRO A 171 0.69 -8.70 -11.69
N VAL A 172 0.83 -8.41 -10.40
CA VAL A 172 1.21 -7.07 -9.92
C VAL A 172 2.64 -6.74 -10.35
N ALA A 173 3.59 -7.66 -10.19
CA ALA A 173 4.97 -7.49 -10.63
C ALA A 173 5.04 -7.30 -12.16
N ALA A 174 4.28 -8.07 -12.92
CA ALA A 174 4.18 -7.94 -14.37
C ALA A 174 3.59 -6.57 -14.77
N ALA A 175 2.56 -6.09 -14.06
CA ALA A 175 1.98 -4.77 -14.28
C ALA A 175 3.01 -3.65 -14.01
N VAL A 176 3.75 -3.73 -12.91
CA VAL A 176 4.81 -2.75 -12.60
C VAL A 176 5.89 -2.75 -13.66
N TRP A 177 6.37 -3.93 -14.06
CA TRP A 177 7.36 -4.04 -15.13
C TRP A 177 6.87 -3.45 -16.44
N PHE A 178 5.64 -3.77 -16.83
CA PHE A 178 5.01 -3.24 -18.04
C PHE A 178 4.88 -1.71 -17.98
N LEU A 179 4.39 -1.16 -16.88
CA LEU A 179 4.19 0.27 -16.71
C LEU A 179 5.51 1.05 -16.71
N ILE A 180 6.57 0.53 -16.06
CA ILE A 180 7.91 1.14 -16.08
C ILE A 180 8.47 1.14 -17.51
N ARG A 181 8.34 0.01 -18.23
CA ARG A 181 8.85 -0.09 -19.60
C ARG A 181 8.17 0.87 -20.58
N HIS A 182 6.90 1.17 -20.36
CA HIS A 182 6.11 2.04 -21.23
C HIS A 182 5.88 3.44 -20.62
N GLU A 183 6.53 3.77 -19.49
CA GLU A 183 6.36 5.06 -18.81
C GLU A 183 6.51 6.27 -19.76
N PRO A 184 7.53 6.35 -20.63
CA PRO A 184 7.69 7.49 -21.53
C PRO A 184 6.50 7.70 -22.47
N ALA A 185 5.94 6.61 -23.01
CA ALA A 185 4.79 6.66 -23.90
C ALA A 185 3.50 7.11 -23.19
N TRP A 186 3.32 6.72 -21.94
CA TRP A 186 2.18 7.16 -21.12
C TRP A 186 2.32 8.62 -20.71
N ILE A 187 3.53 9.05 -20.34
CA ILE A 187 3.81 10.46 -20.01
C ILE A 187 3.56 11.37 -21.21
N ALA A 188 3.99 10.97 -22.41
CA ALA A 188 3.74 11.71 -23.64
C ALA A 188 2.25 11.88 -23.94
N ARG A 189 1.41 10.96 -23.49
CA ARG A 189 -0.06 11.02 -23.60
C ARG A 189 -0.74 11.82 -22.47
N GLY A 190 0.02 12.45 -21.57
CA GLY A 190 -0.50 13.25 -20.47
C GLY A 190 -0.91 12.48 -19.22
N TRP A 191 -0.62 11.18 -19.11
CA TRP A 191 -0.99 10.33 -17.97
C TRP A 191 -0.05 10.45 -16.76
N ALA A 192 0.99 11.25 -16.84
CA ALA A 192 1.97 11.43 -15.74
C ALA A 192 1.33 11.68 -14.35
N PRO A 193 0.25 12.50 -14.21
CA PRO A 193 -0.36 12.77 -12.91
C PRO A 193 -1.02 11.54 -12.25
N VAL A 194 -1.37 10.52 -13.03
CA VAL A 194 -1.97 9.26 -12.55
C VAL A 194 -0.90 8.19 -12.43
N LEU A 195 -0.07 8.05 -13.47
CA LEU A 195 0.89 6.96 -13.60
C LEU A 195 1.95 6.98 -12.48
N ARG A 196 2.54 8.15 -12.20
CA ARG A 196 3.63 8.23 -11.20
C ARG A 196 3.17 7.92 -9.78
N PRO A 197 2.06 8.48 -9.24
CA PRO A 197 1.52 8.05 -7.96
C PRO A 197 1.13 6.58 -7.94
N ALA A 198 0.55 6.06 -9.02
CA ALA A 198 0.18 4.65 -9.14
C ALA A 198 1.42 3.74 -9.09
N LEU A 199 2.46 4.02 -9.88
CA LEU A 199 3.72 3.26 -9.83
C LEU A 199 4.36 3.31 -8.45
N THR A 200 4.41 4.50 -7.82
CA THR A 200 4.92 4.63 -6.46
C THR A 200 4.12 3.78 -5.48
N GLY A 201 2.79 3.82 -5.54
CA GLY A 201 1.90 3.02 -4.71
C GLY A 201 2.06 1.51 -4.97
N LEU A 202 2.19 1.08 -6.23
CA LEU A 202 2.43 -0.31 -6.58
C LEU A 202 3.76 -0.83 -6.03
N VAL A 203 4.84 -0.08 -6.18
CA VAL A 203 6.18 -0.46 -5.70
C VAL A 203 6.21 -0.53 -4.17
N VAL A 204 5.67 0.47 -3.48
CA VAL A 204 5.53 0.45 -2.02
C VAL A 204 4.62 -0.72 -1.59
N GLY A 205 3.52 -0.93 -2.29
CA GLY A 205 2.59 -2.02 -2.01
C GLY A 205 3.25 -3.38 -2.15
N ILE A 206 4.01 -3.65 -3.21
CA ILE A 206 4.79 -4.89 -3.35
C ILE A 206 5.79 -5.03 -2.19
N ALA A 207 6.45 -3.95 -1.81
CA ALA A 207 7.44 -4.00 -0.74
C ALA A 207 6.85 -4.36 0.63
N PHE A 208 5.64 -3.89 0.95
CA PHE A 208 5.04 -4.03 2.29
C PHE A 208 3.82 -4.95 2.33
N ALA A 209 2.95 -4.91 1.32
CA ALA A 209 1.67 -5.61 1.36
C ALA A 209 1.79 -7.12 1.07
N THR A 210 2.95 -7.60 0.65
CA THR A 210 3.21 -9.04 0.47
C THR A 210 2.99 -9.86 1.74
N LEU A 211 3.10 -9.23 2.92
CA LEU A 211 2.77 -9.87 4.19
C LEU A 211 1.27 -10.14 4.35
N ILE A 212 0.39 -9.41 3.65
CA ILE A 212 -1.06 -9.58 3.76
C ILE A 212 -1.52 -10.90 3.15
N SER A 213 -0.81 -11.39 2.13
CA SER A 213 -1.06 -12.69 1.50
C SER A 213 -0.52 -13.87 2.33
N TYR A 214 -0.03 -13.61 3.51
CA TYR A 214 0.43 -14.63 4.45
C TYR A 214 -0.70 -15.59 4.79
N PRO A 215 -0.53 -16.91 4.60
CA PRO A 215 -1.55 -17.90 4.90
C PRO A 215 -1.59 -18.16 6.41
N LEU A 216 -1.94 -17.14 7.17
CA LEU A 216 -2.13 -17.27 8.61
C LEU A 216 -3.40 -18.09 8.85
N GLU A 217 -3.25 -19.20 9.50
CA GLU A 217 -4.32 -20.13 9.87
C GLU A 217 -5.36 -19.47 10.78
N SER A 218 -4.96 -18.46 11.53
CA SER A 218 -5.87 -17.64 12.31
C SER A 218 -5.20 -16.30 12.60
N PHE A 219 -5.89 -15.23 12.33
CA PHE A 219 -5.61 -13.94 12.93
C PHE A 219 -6.05 -14.01 14.40
N ARG A 220 -5.29 -14.74 15.21
CA ARG A 220 -5.54 -14.83 16.65
C ARG A 220 -5.00 -13.59 17.30
N TRP A 221 -5.86 -12.62 17.51
CA TRP A 221 -5.47 -11.34 18.08
C TRP A 221 -5.24 -11.40 19.61
N TRP A 222 -5.73 -12.38 20.34
CA TRP A 222 -5.55 -12.45 21.79
C TRP A 222 -5.62 -13.87 22.34
N GLY A 223 -4.55 -14.28 23.06
CA GLY A 223 -4.64 -15.27 24.14
C GLY A 223 -4.59 -16.75 23.79
N SER A 224 -4.19 -17.16 22.60
CA SER A 224 -4.05 -18.57 22.26
C SER A 224 -2.61 -18.93 21.91
N ALA A 225 -2.22 -20.17 22.26
CA ALA A 225 -0.89 -20.70 21.99
C ALA A 225 -0.46 -20.50 20.52
N PRO A 226 0.80 -20.14 20.26
CA PRO A 226 1.29 -19.97 18.90
C PRO A 226 1.17 -21.31 18.16
N VAL A 227 0.39 -21.33 17.08
CA VAL A 227 0.40 -22.44 16.14
C VAL A 227 1.76 -22.45 15.47
N ARG A 228 2.59 -23.44 15.80
CA ARG A 228 3.85 -23.69 15.09
C ARG A 228 3.52 -24.28 13.73
N THR A 229 3.61 -23.49 12.69
CA THR A 229 3.72 -24.00 11.33
C THR A 229 5.20 -24.06 10.98
N ASP A 230 5.71 -25.22 10.60
CA ASP A 230 7.14 -25.49 10.40
C ASP A 230 7.79 -24.65 9.28
N TRP A 231 7.00 -23.96 8.47
CA TRP A 231 7.45 -23.17 7.34
C TRP A 231 7.04 -21.68 7.39
N LEU A 232 6.62 -21.19 8.57
CA LEU A 232 6.29 -19.78 8.79
C LEU A 232 7.42 -18.82 8.38
N ALA A 233 8.67 -19.26 8.50
CA ALA A 233 9.83 -18.48 8.13
C ALA A 233 9.99 -18.27 6.61
N LEU A 234 9.35 -19.09 5.77
CA LEU A 234 9.43 -18.95 4.30
C LEU A 234 8.78 -17.66 3.81
N TRP A 235 7.70 -17.23 4.45
CA TRP A 235 6.92 -16.07 4.00
C TRP A 235 7.67 -14.75 4.11
N PRO A 236 8.34 -14.43 5.23
CA PRO A 236 9.21 -13.27 5.29
C PRO A 236 10.31 -13.27 4.24
N LEU A 237 10.84 -14.44 3.85
CA LEU A 237 11.83 -14.54 2.78
C LEU A 237 11.24 -14.23 1.40
N LEU A 238 10.04 -14.75 1.09
CA LEU A 238 9.32 -14.42 -0.14
C LEU A 238 9.00 -12.92 -0.19
N SER A 239 8.56 -12.35 0.93
CA SER A 239 8.28 -10.92 1.05
C SER A 239 9.56 -10.08 0.92
N ALA A 240 10.69 -10.53 1.50
CA ALA A 240 11.99 -9.89 1.30
C ALA A 240 12.43 -9.93 -0.16
N GLY A 241 12.21 -11.05 -0.87
CA GLY A 241 12.45 -11.16 -2.30
C GLY A 241 11.60 -10.19 -3.12
N ALA A 242 10.32 -10.06 -2.80
CA ALA A 242 9.44 -9.07 -3.43
C ALA A 242 9.87 -7.63 -3.13
N ALA A 243 10.30 -7.34 -1.90
CA ALA A 243 10.84 -6.03 -1.52
C ALA A 243 12.17 -5.71 -2.24
N LEU A 244 13.03 -6.70 -2.49
CA LEU A 244 14.24 -6.53 -3.32
C LEU A 244 13.87 -6.22 -4.78
N ALA A 245 12.86 -6.86 -5.34
CA ALA A 245 12.35 -6.52 -6.66
C ALA A 245 11.79 -5.06 -6.69
N ALA A 246 11.14 -4.64 -5.61
CA ALA A 246 10.67 -3.26 -5.44
C ALA A 246 11.85 -2.26 -5.34
N VAL A 247 12.99 -2.63 -4.71
CA VAL A 247 14.23 -1.81 -4.74
C VAL A 247 14.72 -1.63 -6.17
N ALA A 248 14.78 -2.71 -6.96
CA ALA A 248 15.19 -2.62 -8.37
C ALA A 248 14.23 -1.75 -9.20
N ALA A 249 12.92 -1.88 -8.99
CA ALA A 249 11.91 -1.04 -9.64
C ALA A 249 12.05 0.43 -9.24
N SER A 250 12.30 0.73 -7.96
CA SER A 250 12.50 2.10 -7.47
C SER A 250 13.76 2.75 -8.04
N PHE A 251 14.81 1.96 -8.25
CA PHE A 251 16.02 2.40 -8.94
C PHE A 251 15.73 2.77 -10.40
N ALA A 252 14.98 1.92 -11.12
CA ALA A 252 14.55 2.20 -12.50
C ALA A 252 13.69 3.48 -12.61
N LEU A 253 12.92 3.80 -11.57
CA LEU A 253 12.12 5.04 -11.47
C LEU A 253 12.96 6.27 -11.04
N GLY A 254 14.23 6.10 -10.71
CA GLY A 254 15.13 7.20 -10.29
C GLY A 254 14.74 7.86 -8.96
N SER A 255 13.94 7.23 -8.11
CA SER A 255 13.42 7.81 -6.86
C SER A 255 14.22 7.32 -5.65
N ARG A 256 15.11 8.16 -5.12
CA ARG A 256 15.92 7.85 -3.92
C ARG A 256 15.08 7.60 -2.68
N ALA A 257 14.00 8.39 -2.48
CA ALA A 257 13.12 8.23 -1.33
C ALA A 257 12.36 6.90 -1.38
N LEU A 258 11.84 6.54 -2.56
CA LEU A 258 11.16 5.26 -2.78
C LEU A 258 12.12 4.08 -2.57
N MET A 259 13.33 4.18 -3.09
CA MET A 259 14.39 3.18 -2.89
C MET A 259 14.70 3.00 -1.40
N GLY A 260 14.85 4.10 -0.65
CA GLY A 260 15.06 4.06 0.80
C GLY A 260 13.92 3.35 1.53
N ALA A 261 12.65 3.64 1.19
CA ALA A 261 11.48 2.97 1.75
C ALA A 261 11.48 1.46 1.46
N CYS A 262 11.82 1.05 0.23
CA CYS A 262 11.91 -0.36 -0.14
C CYS A 262 13.06 -1.08 0.60
N ILE A 263 14.21 -0.43 0.81
CA ILE A 263 15.32 -0.98 1.61
C ILE A 263 14.86 -1.20 3.05
N VAL A 264 14.14 -0.24 3.65
CA VAL A 264 13.56 -0.41 4.99
C VAL A 264 12.61 -1.61 5.03
N ALA A 265 11.77 -1.80 3.99
CA ALA A 265 10.91 -2.98 3.90
C ALA A 265 11.71 -4.29 3.86
N VAL A 266 12.79 -4.37 3.07
CA VAL A 266 13.67 -5.54 3.06
C VAL A 266 14.21 -5.83 4.46
N LEU A 267 14.71 -4.81 5.17
CA LEU A 267 15.24 -4.97 6.52
C LEU A 267 14.16 -5.45 7.51
N LEU A 268 12.94 -4.93 7.41
CA LEU A 268 11.82 -5.36 8.24
C LEU A 268 11.45 -6.84 7.96
N HIS A 269 11.44 -7.27 6.70
CA HIS A 269 11.17 -8.66 6.34
C HIS A 269 12.29 -9.61 6.81
N VAL A 270 13.55 -9.19 6.71
CA VAL A 270 14.69 -9.95 7.24
C VAL A 270 14.61 -10.06 8.76
N LEU A 271 14.24 -8.96 9.44
CA LEU A 271 14.01 -8.97 10.88
C LEU A 271 12.86 -9.90 11.26
N HIS A 272 11.74 -9.84 10.52
CA HIS A 272 10.62 -10.74 10.73
C HIS A 272 11.01 -12.20 10.51
N PHE A 273 11.77 -12.51 9.45
CA PHE A 273 12.33 -13.84 9.22
C PHE A 273 13.13 -14.33 10.40
N TYR A 274 14.02 -13.48 10.95
CA TYR A 274 14.82 -13.81 12.10
C TYR A 274 13.97 -14.21 13.31
N TYR A 275 12.87 -13.49 13.57
CA TYR A 275 11.96 -13.81 14.67
C TYR A 275 11.07 -15.02 14.39
N ALA A 276 10.62 -15.19 13.16
CA ALA A 276 9.79 -16.33 12.75
C ALA A 276 10.55 -17.67 12.77
N LEU A 277 11.89 -17.64 12.64
CA LEU A 277 12.72 -18.83 12.73
C LEU A 277 12.72 -19.39 14.17
N GLY A 278 12.01 -20.47 14.41
CA GLY A 278 11.96 -21.18 15.72
C GLY A 278 13.23 -21.93 16.09
N THR A 279 14.42 -21.59 15.54
CA THR A 279 15.69 -22.32 15.69
C THR A 279 16.59 -21.70 16.76
N SER A 280 17.72 -22.37 17.06
CA SER A 280 18.71 -21.88 18.02
C SER A 280 19.35 -20.57 17.58
N LEU A 281 19.78 -19.75 18.53
CA LEU A 281 20.46 -18.47 18.26
C LEU A 281 21.70 -18.62 17.37
N LEU A 282 22.43 -19.73 17.54
CA LEU A 282 23.63 -20.02 16.73
C LEU A 282 23.29 -20.19 15.26
N LEU A 283 22.24 -20.95 14.93
CA LEU A 283 21.78 -21.13 13.55
C LEU A 283 21.26 -19.83 12.96
N LYS A 284 20.54 -19.03 13.75
CA LYS A 284 20.08 -17.69 13.33
C LYS A 284 21.25 -16.78 12.99
N SER A 285 22.29 -16.75 13.85
CA SER A 285 23.48 -15.94 13.61
C SER A 285 24.23 -16.37 12.36
N LEU A 286 24.36 -17.68 12.12
CA LEU A 286 24.99 -18.21 10.90
C LEU A 286 24.23 -17.84 9.64
N LEU A 287 22.89 -17.96 9.63
CA LEU A 287 22.05 -17.56 8.52
C LEU A 287 22.15 -16.06 8.23
N MET A 288 22.16 -15.23 9.26
CA MET A 288 22.31 -13.77 9.11
C MET A 288 23.70 -13.41 8.56
N LEU A 289 24.74 -14.12 8.99
CA LEU A 289 26.09 -13.94 8.46
C LEU A 289 26.17 -14.31 6.96
N LEU A 290 25.57 -15.44 6.58
CA LEU A 290 25.52 -15.88 5.18
C LEU A 290 24.72 -14.89 4.32
N MET A 291 23.57 -14.39 4.79
CA MET A 291 22.81 -13.36 4.09
C MET A 291 23.60 -12.06 3.94
N GLY A 292 24.28 -11.61 5.00
CA GLY A 292 25.14 -10.43 4.95
C GLY A 292 26.28 -10.60 3.96
N ALA A 293 26.94 -11.73 3.95
CA ALA A 293 28.00 -12.04 2.99
C ALA A 293 27.48 -12.08 1.55
N ALA A 294 26.30 -12.69 1.32
CA ALA A 294 25.68 -12.72 -0.02
C ALA A 294 25.31 -11.31 -0.51
N LEU A 295 24.77 -10.46 0.35
CA LEU A 295 24.46 -9.05 0.02
C LEU A 295 25.73 -8.24 -0.29
N LEU A 296 26.81 -8.43 0.48
CA LEU A 296 28.11 -7.79 0.21
C LEU A 296 28.70 -8.26 -1.12
N PHE A 297 28.60 -9.56 -1.40
CA PHE A 297 29.06 -10.10 -2.68
C PHE A 297 28.25 -9.53 -3.85
N ALA A 298 26.92 -9.49 -3.74
CA ALA A 298 26.04 -8.90 -4.75
C ALA A 298 26.34 -7.41 -4.96
N ALA A 299 26.55 -6.65 -3.88
CA ALA A 299 26.91 -5.24 -3.96
C ALA A 299 28.26 -5.02 -4.67
N ARG A 300 29.26 -5.84 -4.35
CA ARG A 300 30.57 -5.77 -5.04
C ARG A 300 30.47 -6.17 -6.50
N TRP A 301 29.69 -7.21 -6.81
CA TRP A 301 29.46 -7.65 -8.19
C TRP A 301 28.79 -6.56 -9.02
N LEU A 302 27.77 -5.87 -8.46
CA LEU A 302 27.12 -4.74 -9.09
C LEU A 302 28.05 -3.53 -9.26
N ALA A 303 28.94 -3.28 -8.29
CA ALA A 303 29.93 -2.21 -8.37
C ALA A 303 31.06 -2.49 -9.36
N ALA A 304 31.37 -3.77 -9.61
CA ALA A 304 32.37 -4.21 -10.57
C ALA A 304 31.83 -4.36 -12.01
N GLY A 305 30.64 -3.86 -12.30
CA GLY A 305 30.04 -3.82 -13.64
C GLY A 305 30.98 -3.21 -14.67
N PRO A 306 30.84 -3.50 -15.97
CA PRO A 306 31.86 -3.24 -16.96
C PRO A 306 32.27 -1.76 -16.97
N GLU A 307 33.53 -1.49 -16.63
CA GLU A 307 34.22 -0.22 -16.91
C GLU A 307 34.18 -0.02 -18.43
N GLY A 308 33.26 0.76 -18.93
CA GLY A 308 33.18 0.95 -20.36
C GLY A 308 32.04 1.78 -20.91
N VAL A 309 31.39 2.63 -20.10
CA VAL A 309 30.57 3.71 -20.66
C VAL A 309 30.75 4.94 -19.75
N THR A 310 31.84 5.64 -19.92
CA THR A 310 31.89 7.06 -19.55
C THR A 310 31.04 7.84 -20.54
N PRO A 311 30.14 8.72 -20.04
CA PRO A 311 29.33 9.59 -20.88
C PRO A 311 30.18 10.63 -21.64
#